data_b0e34d418e50fa9428c8e4a7ad08d2e9
#
_entry.id   b0e34d418e50fa9428c8e4a7ad08d2e9
#
_cell.length_a   1.000
_cell.length_b   1.000
_cell.length_c   1.000
_cell.angle_alpha   90.00
_cell.angle_beta   90.00
_cell.angle_gamma   90.00
#
_symmetry.space_group_name_H-M   'P 1'
#
loop_
_entity.id
_entity.type
_entity.pdbx_description
1 polymer ?
#
loop_
_entity_poly.entity_id
_entity_poly.type
_entity_poly.pdbx_seq_one_letter_code
_entity_poly.pdbx_strand_id
1 'polypeptide(L)'
;MKRKNIQNNSGIEICDSIVMSVKKKREDLRKPAAVLIAVIGFVSVIMSFLKMFDFRYHSSTLIAAAVILSAFYITSSVIAKRALWFYGASVIVFVAAAYRKIHQISLGFKFIYNIIYSTSFHTEIKYYKLLDKAMERDAVTTLFVFYMWLLAIVIYFFTICRPN
;
A
#
# COMPACT_ATOMS: atom_id res chain seq x y z
N MET A 1 -22.67 -32.87 58.19
CA MET A 1 -23.35 -32.62 56.90
C MET A 1 -22.81 -31.32 56.32
N LYS A 2 -21.82 -31.34 55.40
CA LYS A 2 -21.26 -30.13 54.75
C LYS A 2 -22.00 -29.87 53.45
N ARG A 3 -22.76 -28.77 53.40
CA ARG A 3 -23.40 -28.29 52.16
C ARG A 3 -22.26 -27.72 51.26
N LYS A 4 -22.02 -28.37 50.12
CA LYS A 4 -21.22 -27.83 49.03
C LYS A 4 -22.02 -26.70 48.36
N ASN A 5 -21.55 -25.46 48.53
CA ASN A 5 -22.00 -24.34 47.69
C ASN A 5 -21.45 -24.57 46.27
N ILE A 6 -22.26 -25.07 45.39
CA ILE A 6 -22.01 -25.04 43.93
C ILE A 6 -22.40 -23.64 43.47
N GLN A 7 -21.43 -22.75 43.54
CA GLN A 7 -21.57 -21.42 42.90
C GLN A 7 -21.53 -21.65 41.39
N ASN A 8 -22.63 -21.31 40.76
CA ASN A 8 -22.79 -21.31 39.29
C ASN A 8 -21.85 -20.23 38.66
N ASN A 9 -20.61 -20.56 38.44
CA ASN A 9 -19.67 -19.68 37.69
C ASN A 9 -19.84 -19.78 36.17
N SER A 10 -20.75 -20.61 35.68
CA SER A 10 -20.95 -20.84 34.24
C SER A 10 -21.42 -19.62 33.46
N GLY A 11 -22.16 -18.72 34.09
CA GLY A 11 -22.65 -17.50 33.43
C GLY A 11 -21.56 -16.46 33.19
N ILE A 12 -20.59 -16.33 34.12
CA ILE A 12 -19.47 -15.37 34.01
C ILE A 12 -18.47 -15.86 32.96
N GLU A 13 -18.14 -17.16 32.94
CA GLU A 13 -17.25 -17.74 31.94
C GLU A 13 -17.80 -17.64 30.51
N ILE A 14 -19.13 -17.81 30.32
CA ILE A 14 -19.77 -17.65 29.01
C ILE A 14 -19.70 -16.19 28.55
N CYS A 15 -19.96 -15.22 29.42
CA CYS A 15 -19.86 -13.81 29.08
C CYS A 15 -18.41 -13.43 28.71
N ASP A 16 -17.42 -13.85 29.45
CA ASP A 16 -16.02 -13.57 29.18
C ASP A 16 -15.57 -14.19 27.85
N SER A 17 -15.98 -15.42 27.56
CA SER A 17 -15.67 -16.07 26.29
C SER A 17 -16.31 -15.38 25.09
N ILE A 18 -17.54 -14.88 25.21
CA ILE A 18 -18.22 -14.11 24.17
C ILE A 18 -17.53 -12.76 23.98
N VAL A 19 -17.21 -12.04 25.05
CA VAL A 19 -16.52 -10.75 25.00
C VAL A 19 -15.15 -10.90 24.36
N MET A 20 -14.36 -11.92 24.73
CA MET A 20 -13.08 -12.21 24.11
C MET A 20 -13.20 -12.57 22.64
N SER A 21 -14.20 -13.36 22.25
CA SER A 21 -14.42 -13.72 20.85
C SER A 21 -14.79 -12.51 19.98
N VAL A 22 -15.65 -11.63 20.50
CA VAL A 22 -16.04 -10.38 19.81
C VAL A 22 -14.85 -9.42 19.72
N LYS A 23 -14.04 -9.27 20.77
CA LYS A 23 -12.85 -8.43 20.77
C LYS A 23 -11.82 -8.94 19.76
N LYS A 24 -11.55 -10.25 19.75
CA LYS A 24 -10.66 -10.88 18.78
C LYS A 24 -11.13 -10.70 17.33
N LYS A 25 -12.41 -10.92 17.05
CA LYS A 25 -13.01 -10.70 15.74
C LYS A 25 -12.89 -9.24 15.28
N ARG A 26 -13.05 -8.29 16.22
CA ARG A 26 -12.90 -6.85 15.93
C ARG A 26 -11.45 -6.46 15.63
N GLU A 27 -10.48 -7.04 16.32
CA GLU A 27 -9.06 -6.84 16.06
C GLU A 27 -8.65 -7.44 14.70
N ASP A 28 -9.17 -8.62 14.36
CA ASP A 28 -8.89 -9.28 13.08
C ASP A 28 -9.41 -8.48 11.88
N LEU A 29 -10.54 -7.77 12.03
CA LEU A 29 -11.11 -6.89 10.99
C LEU A 29 -10.42 -5.51 10.92
N ARG A 30 -9.80 -5.05 12.00
CA ARG A 30 -9.17 -3.72 12.07
C ARG A 30 -7.93 -3.62 11.19
N LYS A 31 -7.14 -4.68 11.11
CA LYS A 31 -5.91 -4.71 10.29
C LYS A 31 -6.18 -4.55 8.79
N PRO A 32 -7.06 -5.35 8.16
CA PRO A 32 -7.34 -5.18 6.74
C PRO A 32 -8.01 -3.84 6.42
N ALA A 33 -8.87 -3.33 7.32
CA ALA A 33 -9.48 -2.01 7.16
C ALA A 33 -8.42 -0.88 7.19
N ALA A 34 -7.45 -0.95 8.11
CA ALA A 34 -6.37 0.03 8.18
C ALA A 34 -5.51 0.03 6.91
N VAL A 35 -5.18 -1.15 6.35
CA VAL A 35 -4.46 -1.26 5.07
C VAL A 35 -5.27 -0.64 3.95
N LEU A 36 -6.56 -0.92 3.85
CA LEU A 36 -7.43 -0.39 2.81
C LEU A 36 -7.49 1.15 2.87
N ILE A 37 -7.73 1.72 4.05
CA ILE A 37 -7.81 3.17 4.25
C ILE A 37 -6.47 3.84 3.87
N ALA A 38 -5.35 3.24 4.29
CA ALA A 38 -4.03 3.77 3.97
C ALA A 38 -3.76 3.75 2.46
N VAL A 39 -4.08 2.65 1.76
CA VAL A 39 -3.90 2.56 0.30
C VAL A 39 -4.77 3.57 -0.43
N ILE A 40 -6.05 3.72 -0.06
CA ILE A 40 -6.95 4.72 -0.65
C ILE A 40 -6.40 6.13 -0.43
N GLY A 41 -5.93 6.44 0.78
CA GLY A 41 -5.31 7.73 1.09
C GLY A 41 -4.10 8.02 0.21
N PHE A 42 -3.19 7.05 0.05
CA PHE A 42 -2.01 7.23 -0.81
C PHE A 42 -2.35 7.37 -2.28
N VAL A 43 -3.29 6.58 -2.80
CA VAL A 43 -3.75 6.73 -4.19
C VAL A 43 -4.31 8.13 -4.42
N SER A 44 -5.11 8.64 -3.47
CA SER A 44 -5.68 9.99 -3.55
C SER A 44 -4.59 11.07 -3.58
N VAL A 45 -3.55 10.95 -2.75
CA VAL A 45 -2.40 11.88 -2.72
C VAL A 45 -1.64 11.84 -4.04
N ILE A 46 -1.33 10.64 -4.57
CA ILE A 46 -0.64 10.48 -5.85
C ILE A 46 -1.47 11.08 -7.00
N MET A 47 -2.77 10.80 -7.06
CA MET A 47 -3.64 11.34 -8.10
C MET A 47 -3.75 12.87 -8.04
N SER A 48 -3.79 13.43 -6.82
CA SER A 48 -3.79 14.89 -6.61
C SER A 48 -2.48 15.52 -7.08
N PHE A 49 -1.34 14.90 -6.74
CA PHE A 49 -0.03 15.34 -7.19
C PHE A 49 0.10 15.30 -8.72
N LEU A 50 -0.31 14.20 -9.35
CA LEU A 50 -0.27 14.06 -10.80
C LEU A 50 -1.11 15.09 -11.53
N LYS A 51 -2.27 15.45 -10.97
CA LYS A 51 -3.15 16.50 -11.51
C LYS A 51 -2.58 17.90 -11.29
N MET A 52 -1.96 18.16 -10.13
CA MET A 52 -1.40 19.47 -9.81
C MET A 52 -0.32 19.92 -10.82
N PHE A 53 0.50 18.99 -11.29
CA PHE A 53 1.58 19.25 -12.24
C PHE A 53 1.25 18.90 -13.70
N ASP A 54 -0.01 18.56 -13.98
CA ASP A 54 -0.50 18.17 -15.32
C ASP A 54 0.35 17.05 -15.99
N PHE A 55 0.77 16.07 -15.19
CA PHE A 55 1.51 14.92 -15.70
C PHE A 55 0.64 14.07 -16.63
N ARG A 56 1.23 13.60 -17.70
CA ARG A 56 0.62 12.59 -18.56
C ARG A 56 0.86 11.20 -18.00
N TYR A 57 -0.20 10.46 -17.72
CA TYR A 57 -0.14 9.10 -17.16
C TYR A 57 -1.33 8.24 -17.59
N HIS A 58 -1.21 6.94 -17.41
CA HIS A 58 -2.31 5.98 -17.63
C HIS A 58 -3.10 5.82 -16.32
N SER A 59 -4.21 6.53 -16.19
CA SER A 59 -5.05 6.47 -14.99
C SER A 59 -5.60 5.06 -14.72
N SER A 60 -6.01 4.34 -15.76
CA SER A 60 -6.50 2.95 -15.63
C SER A 60 -5.44 2.01 -15.06
N THR A 61 -4.18 2.15 -15.48
CA THR A 61 -3.07 1.33 -14.97
C THR A 61 -2.77 1.62 -13.51
N LEU A 62 -2.81 2.89 -13.09
CA LEU A 62 -2.60 3.26 -11.68
C LEU A 62 -3.72 2.73 -10.79
N ILE A 63 -4.98 2.87 -11.21
CA ILE A 63 -6.13 2.35 -10.48
C ILE A 63 -6.07 0.81 -10.40
N ALA A 64 -5.78 0.14 -11.50
CA ALA A 64 -5.62 -1.32 -11.53
C ALA A 64 -4.50 -1.78 -10.59
N ALA A 65 -3.34 -1.12 -10.60
CA ALA A 65 -2.24 -1.40 -9.69
C ALA A 65 -2.65 -1.21 -8.22
N ALA A 66 -3.37 -0.14 -7.90
CA ALA A 66 -3.87 0.13 -6.56
C ALA A 66 -4.84 -0.98 -6.08
N VAL A 67 -5.76 -1.41 -6.94
CA VAL A 67 -6.71 -2.49 -6.62
C VAL A 67 -5.99 -3.82 -6.41
N ILE A 68 -5.05 -4.18 -7.28
CA ILE A 68 -4.27 -5.43 -7.18
C ILE A 68 -3.43 -5.44 -5.89
N LEU A 69 -2.71 -4.34 -5.59
CA LEU A 69 -1.92 -4.21 -4.37
C LEU A 69 -2.80 -4.30 -3.12
N SER A 70 -3.94 -3.61 -3.10
CA SER A 70 -4.89 -3.65 -1.99
C SER A 70 -5.41 -5.07 -1.76
N ALA A 71 -5.86 -5.74 -2.82
CA ALA A 71 -6.36 -7.11 -2.73
C ALA A 71 -5.29 -8.07 -2.22
N PHE A 72 -4.06 -7.96 -2.72
CA PHE A 72 -2.94 -8.78 -2.28
C PHE A 72 -2.65 -8.61 -0.79
N TYR A 73 -2.52 -7.35 -0.31
CA TYR A 73 -2.21 -7.09 1.10
C TYR A 73 -3.38 -7.38 2.05
N ILE A 74 -4.62 -7.15 1.63
CA ILE A 74 -5.80 -7.54 2.41
C ILE A 74 -5.85 -9.06 2.57
N THR A 75 -5.70 -9.81 1.47
CA THR A 75 -5.69 -11.27 1.51
C THR A 75 -4.57 -11.81 2.40
N SER A 76 -3.36 -11.26 2.28
CA SER A 76 -2.23 -11.67 3.11
C SER A 76 -2.42 -11.32 4.59
N SER A 77 -3.15 -10.25 4.91
CA SER A 77 -3.46 -9.86 6.29
C SER A 77 -4.42 -10.84 6.98
N VAL A 78 -5.32 -11.46 6.22
CA VAL A 78 -6.25 -12.47 6.73
C VAL A 78 -5.52 -13.79 7.02
N ILE A 79 -4.47 -14.11 6.25
CA ILE A 79 -3.66 -15.33 6.43
C ILE A 79 -2.51 -15.06 7.42
N ALA A 80 -2.84 -14.60 8.64
CA ALA A 80 -1.91 -14.09 9.64
C ALA A 80 -0.68 -15.00 9.93
N LYS A 81 -0.84 -16.34 9.86
CA LYS A 81 0.26 -17.29 10.14
C LYS A 81 1.42 -17.24 9.14
N ARG A 82 1.24 -16.65 7.96
CA ARG A 82 2.23 -16.56 6.87
C ARG A 82 2.53 -15.13 6.42
N ALA A 83 2.13 -14.14 7.22
CA ALA A 83 2.29 -12.72 6.87
C ALA A 83 3.74 -12.34 6.51
N LEU A 84 4.73 -12.84 7.26
CA LEU A 84 6.16 -12.61 6.98
C LEU A 84 6.62 -13.21 5.65
N TRP A 85 6.10 -14.37 5.26
CA TRP A 85 6.43 -14.98 3.97
C TRP A 85 5.88 -14.15 2.79
N PHE A 86 4.62 -13.68 2.91
CA PHE A 86 4.03 -12.79 1.89
C PHE A 86 4.79 -11.47 1.79
N TYR A 87 5.21 -10.91 2.93
CA TYR A 87 6.04 -9.72 2.96
C TYR A 87 7.38 -9.96 2.24
N GLY A 88 8.12 -11.00 2.62
CA GLY A 88 9.39 -11.34 2.01
C GLY A 88 9.27 -11.59 0.51
N ALA A 89 8.27 -12.37 0.09
CA ALA A 89 7.99 -12.60 -1.33
C ALA A 89 7.69 -11.31 -2.08
N SER A 90 6.86 -10.41 -1.51
CA SER A 90 6.54 -9.11 -2.11
C SER A 90 7.79 -8.24 -2.29
N VAL A 91 8.69 -8.20 -1.31
CA VAL A 91 9.95 -7.45 -1.40
C VAL A 91 10.85 -8.02 -2.49
N ILE A 92 11.01 -9.34 -2.58
CA ILE A 92 11.83 -9.99 -3.62
C ILE A 92 11.28 -9.68 -5.02
N VAL A 93 9.96 -9.83 -5.21
CA VAL A 93 9.32 -9.55 -6.50
C VAL A 93 9.44 -8.06 -6.85
N PHE A 94 9.29 -7.16 -5.87
CA PHE A 94 9.48 -5.73 -6.05
C PHE A 94 10.88 -5.40 -6.54
N VAL A 95 11.93 -5.92 -5.88
CA VAL A 95 13.33 -5.69 -6.26
C VAL A 95 13.62 -6.23 -7.66
N ALA A 96 13.18 -7.44 -7.97
CA ALA A 96 13.35 -8.04 -9.29
C ALA A 96 12.66 -7.24 -10.40
N ALA A 97 11.42 -6.79 -10.15
CA ALA A 97 10.67 -5.96 -11.08
C ALA A 97 11.30 -4.57 -11.26
N ALA A 98 11.76 -3.95 -10.17
CA ALA A 98 12.45 -2.65 -10.20
C ALA A 98 13.75 -2.74 -11.01
N TYR A 99 14.54 -3.80 -10.82
CA TYR A 99 15.76 -4.02 -11.61
C TYR A 99 15.44 -4.14 -13.11
N ARG A 100 14.42 -4.89 -13.49
CA ARG A 100 14.00 -5.01 -14.90
C ARG A 100 13.50 -3.71 -15.51
N LYS A 101 12.89 -2.84 -14.70
CA LYS A 101 12.27 -1.57 -15.14
C LYS A 101 13.09 -0.34 -14.77
N ILE A 102 14.34 -0.51 -14.32
CA ILE A 102 15.19 0.58 -13.82
C ILE A 102 15.32 1.74 -14.82
N HIS A 103 15.43 1.42 -16.11
CA HIS A 103 15.51 2.43 -17.15
C HIS A 103 14.23 3.29 -17.24
N GLN A 104 13.04 2.66 -17.20
CA GLN A 104 11.76 3.37 -17.22
C GLN A 104 11.56 4.20 -15.95
N ILE A 105 11.93 3.66 -14.79
CA ILE A 105 11.88 4.37 -13.51
C ILE A 105 12.79 5.60 -13.55
N SER A 106 14.03 5.46 -14.03
CA SER A 106 14.97 6.57 -14.18
C SER A 106 14.46 7.65 -15.14
N LEU A 107 13.87 7.26 -16.26
CA LEU A 107 13.23 8.21 -17.18
C LEU A 107 12.07 8.94 -16.50
N GLY A 108 11.23 8.24 -15.75
CA GLY A 108 10.13 8.84 -14.99
C GLY A 108 10.62 9.92 -14.03
N PHE A 109 11.69 9.68 -13.29
CA PHE A 109 12.32 10.70 -12.42
C PHE A 109 12.79 11.92 -13.20
N LYS A 110 13.44 11.72 -14.35
CA LYS A 110 13.92 12.82 -15.21
C LYS A 110 12.77 13.67 -15.73
N PHE A 111 11.65 13.06 -16.12
CA PHE A 111 10.46 13.77 -16.55
C PHE A 111 9.83 14.59 -15.43
N ILE A 112 9.66 13.98 -14.25
CA ILE A 112 9.12 14.68 -13.08
C ILE A 112 10.00 15.85 -12.70
N TYR A 113 11.31 15.65 -12.66
CA TYR A 113 12.27 16.70 -12.34
C TYR A 113 12.14 17.88 -13.31
N ASN A 114 12.09 17.62 -14.63
CA ASN A 114 11.94 18.67 -15.62
C ASN A 114 10.64 19.48 -15.44
N ILE A 115 9.51 18.80 -15.16
CA ILE A 115 8.23 19.48 -15.01
C ILE A 115 8.19 20.30 -13.72
N ILE A 116 8.62 19.73 -12.60
CA ILE A 116 8.68 20.46 -11.32
C ILE A 116 9.60 21.67 -11.45
N TYR A 117 10.77 21.49 -12.07
CA TYR A 117 11.72 22.58 -12.24
C TYR A 117 11.16 23.69 -13.12
N SER A 118 10.58 23.36 -14.29
CA SER A 118 10.00 24.36 -15.20
C SER A 118 8.83 25.10 -14.55
N THR A 119 8.00 24.41 -13.75
CA THR A 119 6.87 25.02 -13.06
C THR A 119 7.32 25.91 -11.91
N SER A 120 8.33 25.49 -11.14
CA SER A 120 8.79 26.23 -9.97
C SER A 120 9.65 27.45 -10.31
N PHE A 121 10.46 27.37 -11.36
CA PHE A 121 11.40 28.42 -11.73
C PHE A 121 10.99 29.23 -12.97
N HIS A 122 9.84 28.92 -13.58
CA HIS A 122 9.33 29.60 -14.79
C HIS A 122 10.36 29.65 -15.93
N THR A 123 11.24 28.66 -16.01
CA THR A 123 12.30 28.60 -17.01
C THR A 123 11.99 27.51 -18.03
N GLU A 124 12.19 27.82 -19.32
CA GLU A 124 12.02 26.82 -20.38
C GLU A 124 13.20 25.84 -20.47
N ILE A 125 14.17 25.93 -19.58
CA ILE A 125 15.36 25.08 -19.60
C ILE A 125 14.97 23.65 -19.21
N LYS A 126 15.00 22.76 -20.16
CA LYS A 126 14.83 21.32 -19.94
C LYS A 126 16.18 20.69 -19.66
N TYR A 127 16.43 20.31 -18.40
CA TYR A 127 17.66 19.65 -17.98
C TYR A 127 17.91 18.32 -18.69
N TYR A 128 16.82 17.63 -19.06
CA TYR A 128 16.89 16.37 -19.76
C TYR A 128 16.13 16.45 -21.08
N LYS A 129 16.78 16.03 -22.17
CA LYS A 129 16.17 15.96 -23.48
C LYS A 129 15.04 14.92 -23.44
N LEU A 130 13.82 15.40 -23.66
CA LEU A 130 12.63 14.54 -23.67
C LEU A 130 12.55 13.85 -25.04
N LEU A 131 12.42 12.51 -25.02
CA LEU A 131 12.18 11.74 -26.22
C LEU A 131 10.68 11.86 -26.57
N ASP A 132 9.88 10.94 -26.56
CA ASP A 132 8.53 10.96 -27.10
C ASP A 132 7.47 11.14 -26.00
N LYS A 133 6.32 11.76 -26.34
CA LYS A 133 5.17 11.97 -25.41
C LYS A 133 4.55 10.65 -24.93
N ALA A 134 4.63 9.58 -25.73
CA ALA A 134 4.16 8.27 -25.33
C ALA A 134 5.08 7.66 -24.29
N MET A 135 6.39 7.80 -24.48
CA MET A 135 7.44 7.31 -23.56
C MET A 135 7.39 8.03 -22.21
N GLU A 136 7.07 9.33 -22.20
CA GLU A 136 6.81 10.11 -20.99
C GLU A 136 5.70 9.48 -20.16
N ARG A 137 4.54 9.24 -20.78
CA ARG A 137 3.36 8.68 -20.10
C ARG A 137 3.63 7.33 -19.48
N ASP A 138 4.33 6.44 -20.19
CA ASP A 138 4.67 5.12 -19.71
C ASP A 138 5.70 5.16 -18.58
N ALA A 139 6.72 6.03 -18.68
CA ALA A 139 7.74 6.19 -17.67
C ALA A 139 7.18 6.77 -16.36
N VAL A 140 6.34 7.81 -16.44
CA VAL A 140 5.67 8.40 -15.28
C VAL A 140 4.74 7.38 -14.63
N THR A 141 3.91 6.69 -15.42
CA THR A 141 3.02 5.65 -14.89
C THR A 141 3.79 4.55 -14.17
N THR A 142 4.86 4.04 -14.80
CA THR A 142 5.71 3.00 -14.20
C THR A 142 6.31 3.46 -12.89
N LEU A 143 6.88 4.66 -12.82
CA LEU A 143 7.45 5.20 -11.60
C LEU A 143 6.42 5.28 -10.46
N PHE A 144 5.22 5.79 -10.73
CA PHE A 144 4.19 5.89 -9.70
C PHE A 144 3.62 4.54 -9.27
N VAL A 145 3.54 3.54 -10.14
CA VAL A 145 3.20 2.16 -9.77
C VAL A 145 4.24 1.60 -8.79
N PHE A 146 5.53 1.78 -9.07
CA PHE A 146 6.59 1.35 -8.15
C PHE A 146 6.57 2.12 -6.84
N TYR A 147 6.29 3.41 -6.87
CA TYR A 147 6.17 4.22 -5.66
C TYR A 147 4.99 3.76 -4.79
N MET A 148 3.82 3.50 -5.37
CA MET A 148 2.68 2.93 -4.66
C MET A 148 3.01 1.56 -4.06
N TRP A 149 3.71 0.71 -4.80
CA TRP A 149 4.10 -0.61 -4.31
C TRP A 149 5.06 -0.52 -3.13
N LEU A 150 6.07 0.34 -3.21
CA LEU A 150 6.99 0.60 -2.11
C LEU A 150 6.26 1.07 -0.85
N LEU A 151 5.36 2.04 -1.00
CA LEU A 151 4.55 2.54 0.12
C LEU A 151 3.64 1.45 0.71
N ALA A 152 3.04 0.62 -0.13
CA ALA A 152 2.22 -0.50 0.32
C ALA A 152 3.04 -1.52 1.13
N ILE A 153 4.28 -1.82 0.71
CA ILE A 153 5.22 -2.66 1.47
C ILE A 153 5.51 -2.06 2.85
N VAL A 154 5.78 -0.76 2.92
CA VAL A 154 6.07 -0.05 4.18
C VAL A 154 4.86 -0.09 5.11
N ILE A 155 3.67 0.24 4.60
CA ILE A 155 2.42 0.21 5.38
C ILE A 155 2.14 -1.19 5.90
N TYR A 156 2.28 -2.20 5.06
CA TYR A 156 2.07 -3.59 5.44
C TYR A 156 3.00 -4.01 6.59
N PHE A 157 4.28 -3.62 6.49
CA PHE A 157 5.25 -3.90 7.55
C PHE A 157 4.83 -3.31 8.89
N PHE A 158 4.50 -2.02 8.93
CA PHE A 158 4.11 -1.35 10.17
C PHE A 158 2.76 -1.79 10.72
N THR A 159 1.83 -2.17 9.84
CA THR A 159 0.46 -2.51 10.26
C THR A 159 0.33 -3.97 10.70
N ILE A 160 1.06 -4.87 10.06
CA ILE A 160 0.83 -6.32 10.20
C ILE A 160 2.03 -7.05 10.78
N CYS A 161 3.25 -6.70 10.36
CA CYS A 161 4.45 -7.42 10.76
C CYS A 161 5.03 -6.95 12.10
N ARG A 162 4.69 -5.73 12.55
CA ARG A 162 5.11 -5.22 13.86
C ARG A 162 3.95 -5.37 14.86
N PRO A 163 3.90 -6.42 15.67
CA PRO A 163 2.93 -6.51 16.75
C PRO A 163 3.28 -5.43 17.80
N ASN A 164 2.27 -4.66 18.18
CA ASN A 164 2.33 -3.79 19.36
C ASN A 164 2.21 -4.65 20.61
#